data_49a8152ce12b58c31789bc1266047990
#
_entry.id   49a8152ce12b58c31789bc1266047990
#
_cell.length_a   1.000
_cell.length_b   1.000
_cell.length_c   1.000
_cell.angle_alpha   90.00
_cell.angle_beta   90.00
_cell.angle_gamma   90.00
#
_symmetry.space_group_name_H-M   'P 1'
#
loop_
_entity.id
_entity.type
_entity.pdbx_description
1 polymer ?
#
loop_
_entity_poly.entity_id
_entity_poly.type
_entity_poly.pdbx_seq_one_letter_code
_entity_poly.pdbx_strand_id
1 'polypeptide(L)'
;MIVDTPGQVELFAFREASNHLIETLGREQSAIIYLFDPMLSRSPSGFVSQMLLSSIVEFRLGLPTKNFLSKADLLDPDDLAQILEWSERLEILEMALYDEAGGQRTEFAINQLRMMQEFSQAPGLTPLSSELEEGLADILTFAQALFGGMSDARDGFAADIEHEKN
;
A
#
# COMPACT_ATOMS: atom_id res chain seq x y z
N MET A 1 6.34 -1.56 -16.23
CA MET A 1 5.92 -0.16 -16.48
C MET A 1 5.38 0.40 -15.17
N ILE A 2 5.73 1.62 -14.80
CA ILE A 2 5.15 2.34 -13.65
C ILE A 2 4.15 3.36 -14.21
N VAL A 3 2.96 3.40 -13.61
CA VAL A 3 1.89 4.35 -13.97
C VAL A 3 1.64 5.24 -12.75
N ASP A 4 1.87 6.53 -12.91
CA ASP A 4 1.50 7.52 -11.90
C ASP A 4 0.02 7.86 -12.03
N THR A 5 -0.67 7.93 -10.89
CA THR A 5 -2.10 8.23 -10.86
C THR A 5 -2.32 9.70 -10.48
N PRO A 6 -3.46 10.31 -10.89
CA PRO A 6 -3.81 11.65 -10.41
C PRO A 6 -3.77 11.74 -8.88
N GLY A 7 -3.29 12.87 -8.35
CA GLY A 7 -3.01 13.06 -6.93
C GLY A 7 -4.20 12.90 -5.97
N GLN A 8 -5.41 12.73 -6.49
CA GLN A 8 -6.61 12.37 -5.72
C GLN A 8 -6.94 10.91 -6.00
N VAL A 9 -6.33 10.01 -5.23
CA VAL A 9 -6.46 8.54 -5.39
C VAL A 9 -7.93 8.08 -5.31
N GLU A 10 -8.76 8.77 -4.53
CA GLU A 10 -10.19 8.49 -4.42
C GLU A 10 -10.88 8.64 -5.78
N LEU A 11 -10.56 9.73 -6.50
CA LEU A 11 -11.13 9.94 -7.82
C LEU A 11 -10.66 8.86 -8.82
N PHE A 12 -9.43 8.41 -8.69
CA PHE A 12 -8.93 7.31 -9.52
C PHE A 12 -9.66 6.00 -9.17
N ALA A 13 -9.71 5.61 -7.90
CA ALA A 13 -10.29 4.34 -7.45
C ALA A 13 -11.79 4.19 -7.78
N PHE A 14 -12.54 5.30 -7.89
CA PHE A 14 -13.98 5.28 -8.13
C PHE A 14 -14.40 5.55 -9.58
N ARG A 15 -13.47 5.81 -10.49
CA ARG A 15 -13.78 6.01 -11.93
C ARG A 15 -13.79 4.69 -12.69
N GLU A 16 -14.72 4.55 -13.62
CA GLU A 16 -14.74 3.41 -14.55
C GLU A 16 -13.48 3.34 -15.44
N ALA A 17 -12.92 4.50 -15.77
CA ALA A 17 -11.69 4.61 -16.55
C ALA A 17 -10.52 3.87 -15.91
N SER A 18 -10.46 3.77 -14.58
CA SER A 18 -9.40 3.07 -13.87
C SER A 18 -9.48 1.55 -14.05
N ASN A 19 -10.69 1.00 -13.99
CA ASN A 19 -10.88 -0.41 -14.30
C ASN A 19 -10.53 -0.72 -15.76
N HIS A 20 -10.92 0.15 -16.70
CA HIS A 20 -10.56 -0.01 -18.11
C HIS A 20 -9.05 0.06 -18.35
N LEU A 21 -8.35 0.96 -17.65
CA LEU A 21 -6.90 1.04 -17.68
C LEU A 21 -6.26 -0.25 -17.17
N ILE A 22 -6.71 -0.75 -16.01
CA ILE A 22 -6.20 -1.98 -15.40
C ILE A 22 -6.43 -3.19 -16.31
N GLU A 23 -7.62 -3.30 -16.91
CA GLU A 23 -7.91 -4.37 -17.89
C GLU A 23 -7.00 -4.29 -19.12
N THR A 24 -6.73 -3.06 -19.61
CA THR A 24 -5.85 -2.84 -20.77
C THR A 24 -4.38 -3.19 -20.45
N LEU A 25 -3.93 -2.90 -19.22
CA LEU A 25 -2.59 -3.25 -18.76
C LEU A 25 -2.42 -4.74 -18.43
N GLY A 26 -3.52 -5.42 -18.18
CA GLY A 26 -3.58 -6.80 -17.68
C GLY A 26 -3.65 -6.83 -16.14
N ARG A 27 -4.82 -7.15 -15.62
CA ARG A 27 -5.09 -7.22 -14.18
C ARG A 27 -4.11 -8.12 -13.42
N GLU A 28 -3.80 -9.30 -13.98
CA GLU A 28 -2.88 -10.27 -13.37
C GLU A 28 -1.41 -9.80 -13.37
N GLN A 29 -1.09 -8.77 -14.15
CA GLN A 29 0.24 -8.17 -14.25
C GLN A 29 0.30 -6.77 -13.62
N SER A 30 -0.71 -6.43 -12.81
CA SER A 30 -0.84 -5.12 -12.18
C SER A 30 -0.85 -5.26 -10.67
N ALA A 31 -0.22 -4.31 -10.00
CA ALA A 31 -0.21 -4.18 -8.54
C ALA A 31 -0.23 -2.70 -8.15
N ILE A 32 -0.58 -2.42 -6.93
CA ILE A 32 -0.66 -1.08 -6.37
C ILE A 32 0.47 -0.86 -5.39
N ILE A 33 1.19 0.24 -5.56
CA ILE A 33 2.03 0.84 -4.52
C ILE A 33 1.24 2.01 -3.95
N TYR A 34 0.76 1.85 -2.72
CA TYR A 34 0.02 2.90 -2.04
C TYR A 34 0.97 3.71 -1.14
N LEU A 35 0.95 5.01 -1.31
CA LEU A 35 1.85 5.93 -0.61
C LEU A 35 1.13 6.65 0.52
N PHE A 36 1.52 6.37 1.76
CA PHE A 36 1.10 7.10 2.95
C PHE A 36 1.80 8.45 3.00
N ASP A 37 1.05 9.51 3.29
CA ASP A 37 1.61 10.83 3.53
C ASP A 37 2.26 10.90 4.92
N PRO A 38 3.53 11.29 5.03
CA PRO A 38 4.24 11.29 6.31
C PRO A 38 3.64 12.30 7.31
N MET A 39 3.17 13.45 6.85
CA MET A 39 2.63 14.48 7.73
C MET A 39 1.27 14.07 8.32
N LEU A 40 0.42 13.42 7.54
CA LEU A 40 -0.84 12.86 8.04
C LEU A 40 -0.61 11.67 8.96
N SER A 41 0.44 10.89 8.71
CA SER A 41 0.77 9.69 9.50
C SER A 41 1.28 10.01 10.91
N ARG A 42 1.68 11.25 11.21
CA ARG A 42 2.17 11.66 12.54
C ARG A 42 1.08 11.64 13.62
N SER A 43 -0.19 11.75 13.24
CA SER A 43 -1.29 11.65 14.20
C SER A 43 -1.96 10.27 14.12
N PRO A 44 -2.33 9.66 15.27
CA PRO A 44 -3.00 8.35 15.28
C PRO A 44 -4.27 8.31 14.41
N SER A 45 -5.13 9.32 14.53
CA SER A 45 -6.36 9.43 13.71
C SER A 45 -6.07 9.66 12.22
N GLY A 46 -5.02 10.41 11.90
CA GLY A 46 -4.55 10.60 10.53
C GLY A 46 -4.03 9.30 9.92
N PHE A 47 -3.26 8.53 10.70
CA PHE A 47 -2.76 7.23 10.28
C PHE A 47 -3.92 6.25 9.98
N VAL A 48 -4.90 6.14 10.89
CA VAL A 48 -6.10 5.32 10.66
C VAL A 48 -6.85 5.75 9.39
N SER A 49 -6.95 7.06 9.14
CA SER A 49 -7.61 7.56 7.93
C SER A 49 -6.92 7.10 6.66
N GLN A 50 -5.60 7.06 6.63
CA GLN A 50 -4.82 6.57 5.49
C GLN A 50 -4.93 5.04 5.33
N MET A 51 -4.95 4.29 6.44
CA MET A 51 -5.22 2.84 6.41
C MET A 51 -6.57 2.56 5.75
N LEU A 52 -7.61 3.32 6.11
CA LEU A 52 -8.94 3.18 5.51
C LEU A 52 -8.92 3.47 4.01
N LEU A 53 -8.26 4.55 3.60
CA LEU A 53 -8.15 4.90 2.18
C LEU A 53 -7.40 3.81 1.39
N SER A 54 -6.29 3.31 1.91
CA SER A 54 -5.56 2.21 1.28
C SER A 54 -6.45 0.96 1.12
N SER A 55 -7.17 0.58 2.17
CA SER A 55 -8.08 -0.57 2.14
C SER A 55 -9.24 -0.38 1.15
N ILE A 56 -9.79 0.83 1.05
CA ILE A 56 -10.83 1.15 0.07
C ILE A 56 -10.29 1.03 -1.36
N VAL A 57 -9.09 1.54 -1.62
CA VAL A 57 -8.44 1.46 -2.93
C VAL A 57 -8.19 0.01 -3.32
N GLU A 58 -7.60 -0.78 -2.42
CA GLU A 58 -7.37 -2.21 -2.59
C GLU A 58 -8.67 -2.96 -2.92
N PHE A 59 -9.70 -2.77 -2.11
CA PHE A 59 -11.01 -3.39 -2.31
C PHE A 59 -11.65 -2.99 -3.64
N ARG A 60 -11.58 -1.71 -4.01
CA ARG A 60 -12.20 -1.19 -5.24
C ARG A 60 -11.52 -1.66 -6.50
N LEU A 61 -10.21 -1.71 -6.49
CA LEU A 61 -9.42 -2.08 -7.67
C LEU A 61 -9.15 -3.59 -7.74
N GLY A 62 -9.20 -4.29 -6.60
CA GLY A 62 -9.00 -5.74 -6.50
C GLY A 62 -7.61 -6.17 -6.99
N LEU A 63 -6.58 -5.38 -6.68
CA LEU A 63 -5.19 -5.63 -7.04
C LEU A 63 -4.35 -5.85 -5.79
N PRO A 64 -3.30 -6.69 -5.86
CA PRO A 64 -2.31 -6.78 -4.81
C PRO A 64 -1.76 -5.39 -4.47
N THR A 65 -1.79 -5.02 -3.20
CA THR A 65 -1.40 -3.69 -2.73
C THR A 65 -0.27 -3.82 -1.71
N LYS A 66 0.74 -2.95 -1.82
CA LYS A 66 1.76 -2.77 -0.78
C LYS A 66 1.83 -1.30 -0.38
N ASN A 67 1.87 -1.07 0.92
CA ASN A 67 1.87 0.25 1.52
C ASN A 67 3.29 0.72 1.80
N PHE A 68 3.58 1.98 1.46
CA PHE A 68 4.84 2.64 1.73
C PHE A 68 4.60 3.98 2.42
N LEU A 69 5.46 4.33 3.36
CA LEU A 69 5.51 5.67 3.95
C LEU A 69 6.39 6.55 3.08
N SER A 70 5.78 7.39 2.25
CA SER A 70 6.51 8.24 1.32
C SER A 70 7.28 9.35 2.04
N LYS A 71 8.37 9.82 1.42
CA LYS A 71 9.18 10.94 1.95
C LYS A 71 9.55 10.75 3.42
N ALA A 72 9.95 9.53 3.79
CA ALA A 72 10.29 9.17 5.16
C ALA A 72 11.45 10.03 5.72
N ASP A 73 12.28 10.57 4.83
CA ASP A 73 13.35 11.52 5.12
C ASP A 73 12.89 12.86 5.72
N LEU A 74 11.61 13.21 5.59
CA LEU A 74 11.04 14.43 6.19
C LEU A 74 10.61 14.25 7.65
N LEU A 75 10.61 13.02 8.16
CA LEU A 75 10.27 12.72 9.55
C LEU A 75 11.53 12.70 10.40
N ASP A 76 11.40 13.12 11.65
CA ASP A 76 12.46 12.84 12.61
C ASP A 76 12.44 11.32 12.99
N PRO A 77 13.55 10.80 13.52
CA PRO A 77 13.69 9.37 13.80
C PRO A 77 12.63 8.82 14.78
N ASP A 78 12.18 9.62 15.74
CA ASP A 78 11.20 9.19 16.74
C ASP A 78 9.80 9.08 16.12
N ASP A 79 9.38 10.06 15.31
CA ASP A 79 8.13 10.03 14.57
C ASP A 79 8.10 8.82 13.59
N LEU A 80 9.21 8.61 12.87
CA LEU A 80 9.32 7.47 11.95
C LEU A 80 9.19 6.15 12.68
N ALA A 81 9.92 5.96 13.77
CA ALA A 81 9.86 4.74 14.57
C ALA A 81 8.45 4.49 15.11
N GLN A 82 7.77 5.53 15.60
CA GLN A 82 6.41 5.44 16.09
C GLN A 82 5.40 5.04 15.00
N ILE A 83 5.47 5.63 13.82
CA ILE A 83 4.60 5.31 12.70
C ILE A 83 4.79 3.86 12.26
N LEU A 84 6.03 3.40 12.19
CA LEU A 84 6.34 2.02 11.83
C LEU A 84 5.82 1.05 12.89
N GLU A 85 5.97 1.37 14.17
CA GLU A 85 5.41 0.56 15.25
C GLU A 85 3.87 0.47 15.17
N TRP A 86 3.18 1.57 14.87
CA TRP A 86 1.73 1.55 14.65
C TRP A 86 1.33 0.67 13.46
N SER A 87 2.14 0.63 12.41
CA SER A 87 1.87 -0.17 11.22
C SER A 87 2.00 -1.68 11.46
N GLU A 88 2.79 -2.08 12.46
CA GLU A 88 3.03 -3.48 12.81
C GLU A 88 2.14 -3.95 13.98
N ARG A 89 1.80 -3.02 14.89
CA ARG A 89 1.15 -3.31 16.17
C ARG A 89 -0.06 -2.40 16.40
N LEU A 90 -1.20 -2.82 15.86
CA LEU A 90 -2.44 -2.02 15.88
C LEU A 90 -2.97 -1.75 17.30
N GLU A 91 -2.62 -2.59 18.28
CA GLU A 91 -2.94 -2.35 19.68
C GLU A 91 -2.21 -1.12 20.25
N ILE A 92 -0.98 -0.82 19.79
CA ILE A 92 -0.27 0.39 20.18
C ILE A 92 -0.90 1.62 19.52
N LEU A 93 -1.33 1.50 18.27
CA LEU A 93 -2.09 2.55 17.61
C LEU A 93 -3.41 2.83 18.33
N GLU A 94 -4.12 1.79 18.79
CA GLU A 94 -5.35 1.97 19.56
C GLU A 94 -5.08 2.71 20.88
N MET A 95 -4.00 2.40 21.59
CA MET A 95 -3.61 3.13 22.79
C MET A 95 -3.31 4.60 22.47
N ALA A 96 -2.56 4.86 21.40
CA ALA A 96 -2.24 6.22 20.98
C ALA A 96 -3.51 7.03 20.59
N LEU A 97 -4.53 6.37 20.02
CA LEU A 97 -5.82 7.02 19.76
C LEU A 97 -6.54 7.43 21.05
N TYR A 98 -6.46 6.65 22.13
CA TYR A 98 -7.05 7.04 23.41
C TYR A 98 -6.35 8.24 24.03
N ASP A 99 -5.04 8.38 23.81
CA ASP A 99 -4.24 9.50 24.32
C ASP A 99 -4.39 10.76 23.43
N GLU A 100 -4.85 10.62 22.19
CA GLU A 100 -5.15 11.75 21.32
C GLU A 100 -6.31 12.57 21.89
N ALA A 101 -6.19 13.90 21.89
CA ALA A 101 -7.18 14.81 22.47
C ALA A 101 -8.60 14.50 21.96
N GLY A 102 -9.37 13.85 22.82
CA GLY A 102 -10.60 13.14 22.51
C GLY A 102 -11.73 13.98 21.91
N GLY A 103 -12.66 13.28 21.32
CA GLY A 103 -13.88 13.80 20.69
C GLY A 103 -14.48 12.74 19.77
N GLN A 104 -15.55 13.10 19.10
CA GLN A 104 -16.23 12.22 18.15
C GLN A 104 -15.29 11.65 17.07
N ARG A 105 -14.23 12.38 16.70
CA ARG A 105 -13.23 11.93 15.73
C ARG A 105 -12.43 10.73 16.24
N THR A 106 -11.98 10.81 17.49
CA THR A 106 -11.19 9.73 18.11
C THR A 106 -12.04 8.48 18.30
N GLU A 107 -13.28 8.61 18.78
CA GLU A 107 -14.22 7.49 18.90
C GLU A 107 -14.49 6.84 17.53
N PHE A 108 -14.64 7.65 16.50
CA PHE A 108 -14.82 7.15 15.14
C PHE A 108 -13.58 6.38 14.67
N ALA A 109 -12.37 6.94 14.86
CA ALA A 109 -11.11 6.30 14.48
C ALA A 109 -10.90 4.96 15.22
N ILE A 110 -11.19 4.90 16.51
CA ILE A 110 -11.12 3.66 17.30
C ILE A 110 -12.07 2.59 16.74
N ASN A 111 -13.32 2.96 16.45
CA ASN A 111 -14.28 2.01 15.89
C ASN A 111 -13.85 1.51 14.51
N GLN A 112 -13.28 2.38 13.67
CA GLN A 112 -12.74 1.99 12.37
C GLN A 112 -11.55 1.04 12.51
N LEU A 113 -10.61 1.36 13.42
CA LEU A 113 -9.45 0.52 13.68
C LEU A 113 -9.86 -0.88 14.13
N ARG A 114 -10.82 -0.98 15.06
CA ARG A 114 -11.33 -2.27 15.55
C ARG A 114 -11.98 -3.10 14.44
N MET A 115 -12.78 -2.44 13.59
CA MET A 115 -13.36 -3.11 12.44
C MET A 115 -12.27 -3.64 11.49
N MET A 116 -11.22 -2.86 11.26
CA MET A 116 -10.10 -3.31 10.40
C MET A 116 -9.35 -4.48 11.02
N GLN A 117 -9.15 -4.50 12.34
CA GLN A 117 -8.50 -5.62 13.05
C GLN A 117 -9.24 -6.96 12.89
N GLU A 118 -10.57 -6.93 12.70
CA GLU A 118 -11.37 -8.14 12.47
C GLU A 118 -11.20 -8.72 11.07
N PHE A 119 -10.90 -7.90 10.07
CA PHE A 119 -10.89 -8.29 8.66
C PHE A 119 -9.52 -8.23 7.99
N SER A 120 -8.54 -7.59 8.61
CA SER A 120 -7.25 -7.32 7.98
C SER A 120 -6.10 -7.52 8.97
N GLN A 121 -4.96 -7.92 8.44
CA GLN A 121 -3.71 -7.84 9.20
C GLN A 121 -3.22 -6.39 9.26
N ALA A 122 -2.30 -6.12 10.19
CA ALA A 122 -1.62 -4.83 10.24
C ALA A 122 -1.04 -4.47 8.86
N PRO A 123 -1.17 -3.20 8.41
CA PRO A 123 -0.85 -2.82 7.02
C PRO A 123 0.63 -3.00 6.67
N GLY A 124 1.52 -3.09 7.64
CA GLY A 124 2.97 -3.16 7.45
C GLY A 124 3.46 -2.08 6.50
N LEU A 125 4.05 -1.00 7.02
CA LEU A 125 4.62 0.05 6.19
C LEU A 125 6.10 -0.17 5.95
N THR A 126 6.54 0.11 4.72
CA THR A 126 7.97 0.21 4.39
C THR A 126 8.31 1.70 4.19
N PRO A 127 9.33 2.24 4.85
CA PRO A 127 9.80 3.60 4.59
C PRO A 127 10.26 3.73 3.14
N LEU A 128 9.94 4.86 2.52
CA LEU A 128 10.33 5.16 1.15
C LEU A 128 10.82 6.61 1.06
N SER A 129 12.05 6.78 0.58
CA SER A 129 12.64 8.08 0.27
C SER A 129 13.39 8.01 -1.05
N SER A 130 13.05 8.89 -1.98
CA SER A 130 13.81 9.08 -3.21
C SER A 130 15.11 9.84 -2.99
N GLU A 131 15.18 10.68 -1.97
CA GLU A 131 16.38 11.46 -1.62
C GLU A 131 17.48 10.58 -1.01
N LEU A 132 17.07 9.60 -0.19
CA LEU A 132 17.99 8.66 0.46
C LEU A 132 18.12 7.32 -0.28
N GLU A 133 17.41 7.13 -1.37
CA GLU A 133 17.29 5.87 -2.14
C GLU A 133 16.82 4.69 -1.26
N GLU A 134 16.07 4.98 -0.19
CA GLU A 134 15.55 3.99 0.75
C GLU A 134 14.21 3.42 0.28
N GLY A 135 13.97 2.12 0.49
CA GLY A 135 12.72 1.43 0.16
C GLY A 135 12.52 1.10 -1.32
N LEU A 136 13.38 1.59 -2.23
CA LEU A 136 13.25 1.30 -3.67
C LEU A 136 13.45 -0.17 -3.99
N ALA A 137 14.37 -0.83 -3.28
CA ALA A 137 14.60 -2.27 -3.41
C ALA A 137 13.37 -3.10 -2.97
N ASP A 138 12.60 -2.59 -2.00
CA ASP A 138 11.39 -3.27 -1.51
C ASP A 138 10.26 -3.23 -2.54
N ILE A 139 10.15 -2.15 -3.32
CA ILE A 139 9.23 -2.07 -4.46
C ILE A 139 9.59 -3.14 -5.49
N LEU A 140 10.86 -3.27 -5.83
CA LEU A 140 11.33 -4.28 -6.78
C LEU A 140 11.08 -5.70 -6.25
N THR A 141 11.39 -5.94 -4.99
CA THR A 141 11.15 -7.24 -4.32
C THR A 141 9.67 -7.61 -4.35
N PHE A 142 8.78 -6.66 -4.05
CA PHE A 142 7.33 -6.87 -4.14
C PHE A 142 6.89 -7.22 -5.57
N ALA A 143 7.37 -6.48 -6.56
CA ALA A 143 7.05 -6.76 -7.96
C ALA A 143 7.59 -8.13 -8.40
N GLN A 144 8.81 -8.51 -8.00
CA GLN A 144 9.38 -9.82 -8.30
C GLN A 144 8.62 -10.96 -7.63
N ALA A 145 8.18 -10.78 -6.39
CA ALA A 145 7.39 -11.78 -5.68
C ALA A 145 6.03 -12.04 -6.37
N LEU A 146 5.42 -11.00 -6.93
CA LEU A 146 4.14 -11.14 -7.63
C LEU A 146 4.29 -11.67 -9.06
N PHE A 147 5.31 -11.22 -9.79
CA PHE A 147 5.40 -11.43 -11.25
C PHE A 147 6.60 -12.27 -11.68
N GLY A 148 7.55 -12.54 -10.78
CA GLY A 148 8.79 -13.26 -11.10
C GLY A 148 8.57 -14.69 -11.59
N GLY A 149 7.55 -15.40 -11.07
CA GLY A 149 7.20 -16.74 -11.54
C GLY A 149 6.51 -16.79 -12.93
N MET A 150 6.05 -15.63 -13.42
CA MET A 150 5.37 -15.55 -14.73
C MET A 150 6.36 -15.43 -15.91
N SER A 151 7.58 -14.95 -15.67
CA SER A 151 8.64 -14.91 -16.71
C SER A 151 9.16 -16.30 -17.02
N ASP A 152 9.41 -17.13 -16.01
CA ASP A 152 9.90 -18.51 -16.20
C ASP A 152 8.88 -19.39 -16.95
N ALA A 153 7.59 -19.17 -16.72
CA ALA A 153 6.54 -19.90 -17.43
C ALA A 153 6.42 -19.50 -18.93
N ARG A 154 6.73 -18.25 -19.27
CA ARG A 154 6.73 -17.77 -20.66
C ARG A 154 7.93 -18.26 -21.45
N ASP A 155 9.10 -18.28 -20.82
CA ASP A 155 10.34 -18.76 -21.44
C ASP A 155 10.29 -20.29 -21.64
N GLY A 156 9.68 -21.03 -20.71
CA GLY A 156 9.40 -22.48 -20.87
C GLY A 156 8.47 -22.80 -22.05
N PHE A 157 7.41 -22.01 -22.22
CA PHE A 157 6.44 -22.23 -23.32
C PHE A 157 7.02 -21.85 -24.70
N ALA A 158 7.93 -20.88 -24.75
CA ALA A 158 8.62 -20.52 -25.99
C ALA A 158 9.62 -21.60 -26.43
N ALA A 159 10.30 -22.24 -25.48
CA ALA A 159 11.24 -23.33 -25.75
C ALA A 159 10.54 -24.61 -26.26
N ASP A 160 9.35 -24.93 -25.76
CA ASP A 160 8.59 -26.11 -26.19
C ASP A 160 8.05 -25.96 -27.64
N ILE A 161 7.72 -24.73 -28.06
CA ILE A 161 7.23 -24.47 -29.43
C ILE A 161 8.36 -24.59 -30.48
N GLU A 162 9.61 -24.33 -30.10
CA GLU A 162 10.75 -24.50 -31.02
C GLU A 162 11.17 -25.97 -31.18
N HIS A 163 10.91 -26.83 -30.18
CA HIS A 163 11.19 -28.26 -30.26
C HIS A 163 10.16 -29.05 -31.07
N GLU A 164 8.95 -28.57 -31.27
CA GLU A 164 7.93 -29.23 -32.12
C GLU A 164 8.06 -28.94 -33.63
N LYS A 165 8.97 -28.03 -34.02
CA LYS A 165 9.18 -27.64 -35.42
C LYS A 165 10.43 -28.23 -36.10
N ASN A 166 11.16 -29.12 -35.43
CA ASN A 166 12.26 -29.88 -35.95
C ASN A 166 11.92 -31.37 -35.93
#